data_3bdf99bb310fabb629ab194b1626c3bd
#
_entry.id   3bdf99bb310fabb629ab194b1626c3bd
#
_cell.length_a   1.000
_cell.length_b   1.000
_cell.length_c   1.000
_cell.angle_alpha   90.00
_cell.angle_beta   90.00
_cell.angle_gamma   90.00
#
_symmetry.space_group_name_H-M   'P 1'
#
loop_
_entity.id
_entity.type
_entity.pdbx_description
1 polymer ?
#
loop_
_entity_poly.entity_id
_entity_poly.type
_entity_poly.pdbx_seq_one_letter_code
_entity_poly.pdbx_strand_id
1 'polypeptide(L)'
;RLSDSLSTAGCRLRLHKEGCHVYSGTVRLRSFLGSARPPAQMDNVISQTVMACEVMSREKVGALIVFAREVRLDEYYKTGSLIDGIVSEQLIRNIFFPKAALHDGAMIIRDGKIAAAGCVLPLSDSNHLSADLGTRHRAGVGMSEASDAVVVIVSEETGTISVAVDGMLKRHLAPQ
;
A
#
# COMPACT_ATOMS: atom_id res chain seq x y z
N ARG A 1 -33.55 -23.61 -13.53
CA ARG A 1 -34.15 -22.28 -13.80
C ARG A 1 -34.27 -21.53 -12.49
N LEU A 2 -33.58 -20.42 -12.42
CA LEU A 2 -33.66 -19.23 -11.60
C LEU A 2 -32.24 -18.88 -11.21
N SER A 3 -31.60 -18.12 -11.98
CA SER A 3 -31.38 -16.66 -12.10
C SER A 3 -30.77 -16.08 -10.84
N ASP A 4 -29.45 -16.03 -10.86
CA ASP A 4 -28.57 -15.29 -9.95
C ASP A 4 -28.64 -13.81 -10.28
N SER A 5 -29.03 -13.01 -9.31
CA SER A 5 -28.80 -11.58 -9.31
C SER A 5 -27.78 -11.24 -8.24
N LEU A 6 -26.50 -11.40 -8.55
CA LEU A 6 -25.43 -10.82 -7.77
C LEU A 6 -25.17 -9.38 -8.25
N SER A 7 -25.70 -8.45 -7.50
CA SER A 7 -25.42 -7.03 -7.62
C SER A 7 -23.96 -6.76 -7.24
N THR A 8 -23.09 -6.80 -8.25
CA THR A 8 -21.71 -6.35 -8.11
C THR A 8 -21.66 -4.84 -8.30
N ALA A 9 -21.70 -4.10 -7.22
CA ALA A 9 -21.41 -2.67 -7.23
C ALA A 9 -19.94 -2.45 -7.60
N GLY A 10 -19.65 -2.49 -8.89
CA GLY A 10 -18.34 -2.20 -9.46
C GLY A 10 -18.10 -0.69 -9.52
N CYS A 11 -17.14 -0.18 -8.80
CA CYS A 11 -16.66 1.17 -9.00
C CYS A 11 -15.68 1.18 -10.19
N ARG A 12 -16.04 1.90 -11.23
CA ARG A 12 -15.34 2.01 -12.49
C ARG A 12 -14.33 3.16 -12.43
N LEU A 13 -13.06 2.88 -12.67
CA LEU A 13 -12.05 3.91 -12.99
C LEU A 13 -12.43 4.61 -14.29
N ARG A 14 -12.73 5.89 -14.24
CA ARG A 14 -12.81 6.76 -15.41
C ARG A 14 -11.54 7.56 -15.52
N LEU A 15 -10.74 7.27 -16.54
CA LEU A 15 -9.66 8.13 -17.00
C LEU A 15 -10.27 9.24 -17.85
N HIS A 16 -10.22 10.48 -17.37
CA HIS A 16 -10.45 11.65 -18.23
C HIS A 16 -9.11 12.35 -18.47
N LYS A 17 -8.83 12.56 -19.76
CA LYS A 17 -7.79 13.48 -20.24
C LYS A 17 -8.31 14.93 -20.07
N GLU A 18 -7.38 15.81 -19.67
CA GLU A 18 -7.42 17.27 -19.70
C GLU A 18 -8.08 17.98 -18.51
N GLY A 19 -7.28 18.90 -17.92
CA GLY A 19 -7.71 19.96 -17.03
C GLY A 19 -7.54 19.65 -15.54
N CYS A 20 -6.89 20.56 -14.87
CA CYS A 20 -6.65 20.60 -13.44
C CYS A 20 -7.97 20.50 -12.65
N HIS A 21 -8.40 19.29 -12.35
CA HIS A 21 -9.50 19.01 -11.44
C HIS A 21 -9.06 17.94 -10.43
N VAL A 22 -9.35 18.22 -9.16
CA VAL A 22 -9.22 17.29 -8.05
C VAL A 22 -9.89 15.96 -8.42
N TYR A 23 -9.10 14.95 -8.77
CA TYR A 23 -9.62 13.65 -9.10
C TYR A 23 -10.00 12.89 -7.82
N SER A 24 -11.28 12.80 -7.59
CA SER A 24 -11.89 11.77 -6.74
C SER A 24 -11.77 10.41 -7.45
N GLY A 25 -10.57 9.86 -7.48
CA GLY A 25 -10.32 8.54 -8.04
C GLY A 25 -10.24 7.50 -6.94
N THR A 26 -11.34 6.82 -6.67
CA THR A 26 -11.38 5.65 -5.77
C THR A 26 -10.55 4.52 -6.38
N VAL A 27 -9.33 4.33 -5.93
CA VAL A 27 -8.60 3.10 -6.22
C VAL A 27 -8.98 2.08 -5.17
N ARG A 28 -9.78 1.10 -5.56
CA ARG A 28 -10.01 -0.06 -4.70
C ARG A 28 -8.72 -0.88 -4.62
N LEU A 29 -8.02 -0.79 -3.51
CA LEU A 29 -6.85 -1.61 -3.21
C LEU A 29 -7.16 -3.12 -3.44
N ARG A 30 -8.41 -3.52 -3.24
CA ARG A 30 -8.92 -4.87 -3.47
C ARG A 30 -8.75 -5.38 -4.92
N SER A 31 -8.77 -4.51 -5.92
CA SER A 31 -8.60 -4.94 -7.32
C SER A 31 -7.17 -5.37 -7.65
N PHE A 32 -6.21 -5.02 -6.80
CA PHE A 32 -4.80 -5.41 -6.94
C PHE A 32 -4.44 -6.66 -6.13
N LEU A 33 -5.22 -6.99 -5.10
CA LEU A 33 -4.97 -8.13 -4.20
C LEU A 33 -5.82 -9.32 -4.66
N GLY A 34 -5.29 -10.18 -5.52
CA GLY A 34 -6.00 -11.37 -6.01
C GLY A 34 -6.59 -12.26 -4.91
N SER A 35 -7.63 -13.03 -5.24
CA SER A 35 -8.47 -13.77 -4.30
C SER A 35 -7.88 -15.11 -3.88
N ALA A 36 -7.14 -15.16 -2.79
CA ALA A 36 -6.73 -16.43 -2.16
C ALA A 36 -7.26 -16.62 -0.73
N ARG A 37 -8.18 -15.75 -0.23
CA ARG A 37 -8.67 -15.80 1.18
C ARG A 37 -10.13 -15.43 1.34
N PRO A 38 -10.73 -15.81 2.53
CA PRO A 38 -12.09 -15.41 2.85
C PRO A 38 -12.24 -13.89 2.68
N PRO A 39 -13.16 -13.43 1.86
CA PRO A 39 -13.30 -12.02 1.49
C PRO A 39 -13.45 -11.09 2.70
N ALA A 40 -14.09 -11.54 3.77
CA ALA A 40 -14.32 -10.75 4.97
C ALA A 40 -13.03 -10.37 5.74
N GLN A 41 -12.04 -11.27 5.80
CA GLN A 41 -10.78 -10.98 6.51
C GLN A 41 -9.91 -9.98 5.74
N MET A 42 -9.84 -10.13 4.42
CA MET A 42 -9.08 -9.20 3.56
C MET A 42 -9.73 -7.82 3.52
N ASP A 43 -11.07 -7.74 3.51
CA ASP A 43 -11.78 -6.47 3.55
C ASP A 43 -11.48 -5.68 4.83
N ASN A 44 -11.38 -6.36 5.97
CA ASN A 44 -10.98 -5.72 7.23
C ASN A 44 -9.52 -5.19 7.17
N VAL A 45 -8.58 -5.98 6.66
CA VAL A 45 -7.18 -5.57 6.50
C VAL A 45 -7.07 -4.32 5.63
N ILE A 46 -7.77 -4.30 4.49
CA ILE A 46 -7.80 -3.14 3.60
C ILE A 46 -8.41 -1.92 4.30
N SER A 47 -9.54 -2.09 4.98
CA SER A 47 -10.22 -1.01 5.70
C SER A 47 -9.31 -0.41 6.79
N GLN A 48 -8.68 -1.23 7.62
CA GLN A 48 -7.75 -0.77 8.66
C GLN A 48 -6.55 -0.03 8.07
N THR A 49 -6.01 -0.51 6.94
CA THR A 49 -4.90 0.14 6.25
C THR A 49 -5.31 1.48 5.64
N VAL A 50 -6.49 1.55 5.02
CA VAL A 50 -7.02 2.80 4.45
C VAL A 50 -7.22 3.85 5.54
N MET A 51 -7.83 3.48 6.67
CA MET A 51 -8.01 4.38 7.83
C MET A 51 -6.67 4.90 8.35
N ALA A 52 -5.67 4.03 8.49
CA ALA A 52 -4.33 4.44 8.90
C ALA A 52 -3.69 5.41 7.89
N CYS A 53 -3.75 5.09 6.58
CA CYS A 53 -3.22 5.94 5.52
C CYS A 53 -3.89 7.31 5.48
N GLU A 54 -5.20 7.39 5.72
CA GLU A 54 -5.94 8.65 5.78
C GLU A 54 -5.41 9.57 6.89
N VAL A 55 -5.22 9.02 8.09
CA VAL A 55 -4.67 9.80 9.21
C VAL A 55 -3.23 10.21 8.94
N MET A 56 -2.38 9.27 8.50
CA MET A 56 -0.97 9.54 8.20
C MET A 56 -0.82 10.56 7.05
N SER A 57 -1.70 10.54 6.06
CA SER A 57 -1.75 11.53 4.98
C SER A 57 -2.01 12.94 5.51
N ARG A 58 -3.01 13.11 6.38
CA ARG A 58 -3.34 14.39 7.01
C ARG A 58 -2.22 14.92 7.91
N GLU A 59 -1.57 14.01 8.64
CA GLU A 59 -0.48 14.32 9.57
C GLU A 59 0.89 14.41 8.88
N LYS A 60 0.95 14.11 7.57
CA LYS A 60 2.19 14.02 6.77
C LYS A 60 3.21 13.06 7.40
N VAL A 61 2.74 11.93 7.88
CA VAL A 61 3.59 10.84 8.37
C VAL A 61 3.91 9.91 7.22
N GLY A 62 5.20 9.75 6.94
CA GLY A 62 5.69 8.86 5.87
C GLY A 62 5.44 7.40 6.20
N ALA A 63 4.90 6.65 5.24
CA ALA A 63 4.67 5.21 5.39
C ALA A 63 4.97 4.45 4.11
N LEU A 64 5.44 3.21 4.27
CA LEU A 64 5.72 2.27 3.19
C LEU A 64 5.15 0.90 3.57
N ILE A 65 4.02 0.52 2.97
CA ILE A 65 3.24 -0.65 3.32
C ILE A 65 3.20 -1.61 2.14
N VAL A 66 3.72 -2.81 2.31
CA VAL A 66 3.80 -3.87 1.29
C VAL A 66 2.75 -4.92 1.56
N PHE A 67 1.89 -5.16 0.60
CA PHE A 67 0.99 -6.31 0.58
C PHE A 67 1.63 -7.44 -0.22
N ALA A 68 2.19 -8.42 0.48
CA ALA A 68 2.74 -9.62 -0.13
C ALA A 68 1.63 -10.48 -0.71
N ARG A 69 1.87 -11.03 -1.91
CA ARG A 69 0.93 -11.91 -2.60
C ARG A 69 1.51 -13.32 -2.70
N GLU A 70 1.77 -13.82 -3.90
CA GLU A 70 2.24 -15.19 -4.12
C GLU A 70 3.75 -15.31 -3.93
N VAL A 71 4.50 -14.30 -4.41
CA VAL A 71 5.96 -14.28 -4.28
C VAL A 71 6.36 -14.19 -2.81
N ARG A 72 7.26 -15.09 -2.40
CA ARG A 72 7.78 -15.10 -1.03
C ARG A 72 8.77 -13.96 -0.82
N LEU A 73 8.58 -13.22 0.29
CA LEU A 73 9.40 -12.07 0.65
C LEU A 73 10.28 -12.35 1.88
N ASP A 74 10.64 -13.61 2.11
CA ASP A 74 11.35 -14.06 3.32
C ASP A 74 12.69 -13.36 3.52
N GLU A 75 13.37 -12.98 2.43
CA GLU A 75 14.65 -12.26 2.50
C GLU A 75 14.48 -10.88 3.11
N TYR A 76 13.38 -10.21 2.77
CA TYR A 76 13.10 -8.85 3.29
C TYR A 76 12.66 -8.89 4.75
N TYR A 77 11.95 -9.94 5.21
CA TYR A 77 11.58 -10.07 6.63
C TYR A 77 12.80 -10.11 7.55
N LYS A 78 13.91 -10.70 7.09
CA LYS A 78 15.16 -10.82 7.88
C LYS A 78 15.84 -9.49 8.11
N THR A 79 15.56 -8.48 7.32
CA THR A 79 16.15 -7.14 7.45
C THR A 79 15.44 -6.28 8.49
N GLY A 80 14.21 -6.64 8.87
CA GLY A 80 13.37 -5.95 9.82
C GLY A 80 13.08 -6.78 11.08
N SER A 81 12.07 -6.37 11.82
CA SER A 81 11.57 -7.06 13.01
C SER A 81 10.31 -7.84 12.69
N LEU A 82 10.27 -9.13 13.03
CA LEU A 82 9.07 -9.97 12.92
C LEU A 82 8.04 -9.53 13.95
N ILE A 83 6.77 -9.39 13.53
CA ILE A 83 5.67 -8.91 14.38
C ILE A 83 4.60 -10.00 14.54
N ASP A 84 4.21 -10.68 13.45
CA ASP A 84 3.08 -11.63 13.39
C ASP A 84 1.79 -11.09 14.06
N GLY A 85 1.48 -9.82 13.82
CA GLY A 85 0.39 -9.09 14.48
C GLY A 85 -0.86 -8.95 13.62
N ILE A 86 -2.01 -8.77 14.27
CA ILE A 86 -3.27 -8.45 13.59
C ILE A 86 -3.18 -7.02 13.03
N VAL A 87 -3.63 -6.83 11.79
CA VAL A 87 -3.68 -5.52 11.15
C VAL A 87 -4.74 -4.66 11.83
N SER A 88 -4.33 -3.53 12.39
CA SER A 88 -5.21 -2.50 12.92
C SER A 88 -4.65 -1.11 12.61
N GLU A 89 -5.54 -0.13 12.46
CA GLU A 89 -5.18 1.27 12.23
C GLU A 89 -4.16 1.76 13.26
N GLN A 90 -4.43 1.47 14.55
CA GLN A 90 -3.58 1.91 15.65
C GLN A 90 -2.18 1.30 15.57
N LEU A 91 -2.06 0.00 15.26
CA LEU A 91 -0.76 -0.66 15.17
C LEU A 91 0.05 -0.12 13.99
N ILE A 92 -0.58 0.09 12.83
CA ILE A 92 0.06 0.68 11.66
C ILE A 92 0.61 2.07 12.01
N ARG A 93 -0.20 2.94 12.62
CA ARG A 93 0.21 4.29 13.00
C ARG A 93 1.32 4.28 14.04
N ASN A 94 1.31 3.34 15.00
CA ASN A 94 2.41 3.20 15.96
C ASN A 94 3.72 2.74 15.31
N ILE A 95 3.66 1.84 14.31
CA ILE A 95 4.85 1.42 13.56
C ILE A 95 5.48 2.61 12.85
N PHE A 96 4.68 3.43 12.16
CA PHE A 96 5.16 4.58 11.40
C PHE A 96 5.24 5.88 12.22
N PHE A 97 5.00 5.81 13.53
CA PHE A 97 5.13 7.01 14.36
C PHE A 97 6.55 7.58 14.25
N PRO A 98 6.70 8.89 13.99
CA PRO A 98 8.00 9.50 13.77
C PRO A 98 8.95 9.25 14.95
N LYS A 99 10.18 8.81 14.66
CA LYS A 99 11.22 8.44 15.61
C LYS A 99 10.98 7.12 16.38
N ALA A 100 9.90 6.38 16.12
CA ALA A 100 9.76 5.02 16.61
C ALA A 100 10.84 4.11 15.99
N ALA A 101 11.23 3.03 16.68
CA ALA A 101 12.30 2.15 16.22
C ALA A 101 12.00 1.44 14.88
N LEU A 102 10.74 1.31 14.51
CA LEU A 102 10.30 0.58 13.31
C LEU A 102 9.81 1.49 12.17
N HIS A 103 9.84 2.82 12.35
CA HIS A 103 9.26 3.76 11.38
C HIS A 103 10.07 3.89 10.09
N ASP A 104 11.37 3.59 10.16
CA ASP A 104 12.25 3.62 9.00
C ASP A 104 12.29 2.23 8.34
N GLY A 105 11.88 2.20 7.08
CA GLY A 105 11.69 0.97 6.33
C GLY A 105 10.24 0.65 6.00
N ALA A 106 10.00 -0.57 5.54
CA ALA A 106 8.70 -1.04 5.12
C ALA A 106 8.03 -1.93 6.18
N MET A 107 6.72 -1.82 6.26
CA MET A 107 5.87 -2.80 6.94
C MET A 107 5.31 -3.78 5.89
N ILE A 108 5.44 -5.07 6.14
CA ILE A 108 4.98 -6.11 5.22
C ILE A 108 3.77 -6.81 5.80
N ILE A 109 2.67 -6.77 5.06
CA ILE A 109 1.44 -7.50 5.36
C ILE A 109 1.42 -8.76 4.51
N ARG A 110 1.29 -9.90 5.15
CA ARG A 110 1.10 -11.19 4.51
C ARG A 110 0.03 -11.97 5.23
N ASP A 111 -0.78 -12.65 4.46
CA ASP A 111 -1.76 -13.55 5.03
C ASP A 111 -2.71 -12.89 6.05
N GLY A 112 -3.06 -11.61 5.80
CA GLY A 112 -3.97 -10.85 6.66
C GLY A 112 -3.36 -10.40 7.98
N LYS A 113 -2.03 -10.53 8.15
CA LYS A 113 -1.28 -10.11 9.33
C LYS A 113 -0.12 -9.20 8.96
N ILE A 114 0.31 -8.36 9.89
CA ILE A 114 1.59 -7.67 9.82
C ILE A 114 2.67 -8.71 10.09
N ALA A 115 3.39 -9.14 9.06
CA ALA A 115 4.45 -10.13 9.17
C ALA A 115 5.71 -9.53 9.79
N ALA A 116 6.16 -8.38 9.29
CA ALA A 116 7.37 -7.69 9.75
C ALA A 116 7.25 -6.18 9.53
N ALA A 117 8.10 -5.40 10.22
CA ALA A 117 8.25 -3.96 10.04
C ALA A 117 9.70 -3.53 10.14
N GLY A 118 10.00 -2.31 9.64
CA GLY A 118 11.37 -1.81 9.53
C GLY A 118 12.20 -2.58 8.49
N CYS A 119 11.54 -3.16 7.47
CA CYS A 119 12.20 -3.94 6.43
C CYS A 119 12.87 -3.04 5.40
N VAL A 120 14.08 -3.41 4.98
CA VAL A 120 14.81 -2.74 3.89
C VAL A 120 14.37 -3.34 2.56
N LEU A 121 13.98 -2.49 1.62
CA LEU A 121 13.53 -2.88 0.29
C LEU A 121 14.53 -2.43 -0.78
N PRO A 122 14.52 -3.09 -1.97
CA PRO A 122 15.32 -2.63 -3.10
C PRO A 122 14.82 -1.28 -3.61
N LEU A 123 15.74 -0.44 -4.04
CA LEU A 123 15.41 0.84 -4.67
C LEU A 123 15.35 0.67 -6.19
N SER A 124 14.33 1.23 -6.81
CA SER A 124 14.26 1.30 -8.28
C SER A 124 15.28 2.28 -8.82
N ASP A 125 16.03 1.85 -9.82
CA ASP A 125 16.96 2.68 -10.60
C ASP A 125 16.28 3.31 -11.83
N SER A 126 14.95 3.21 -11.95
CA SER A 126 14.21 3.69 -13.10
C SER A 126 14.36 5.20 -13.29
N ASN A 127 14.85 5.59 -14.48
CA ASN A 127 14.95 6.98 -14.90
C ASN A 127 13.58 7.63 -15.22
N HIS A 128 12.52 6.83 -15.27
CA HIS A 128 11.15 7.33 -15.48
C HIS A 128 10.50 7.87 -14.20
N LEU A 129 11.13 7.63 -13.05
CA LEU A 129 10.67 8.20 -11.79
C LEU A 129 11.10 9.66 -11.70
N SER A 130 10.16 10.52 -11.38
CA SER A 130 10.42 11.95 -11.18
C SER A 130 11.48 12.16 -10.08
N ALA A 131 12.35 13.16 -10.27
CA ALA A 131 13.47 13.44 -9.35
C ALA A 131 12.99 13.93 -7.97
N ASP A 132 11.74 14.40 -7.86
CA ASP A 132 11.10 14.84 -6.63
C ASP A 132 10.58 13.67 -5.75
N LEU A 133 10.71 12.44 -6.21
CA LEU A 133 10.27 11.27 -5.44
C LEU A 133 11.33 10.85 -4.43
N GLY A 134 10.94 10.86 -3.15
CA GLY A 134 11.80 10.42 -2.06
C GLY A 134 12.08 8.91 -2.03
N THR A 135 12.93 8.51 -1.11
CA THR A 135 13.43 7.12 -0.95
C THR A 135 12.29 6.10 -0.82
N ARG A 136 11.21 6.41 -0.07
CA ARG A 136 10.05 5.51 0.09
C ARG A 136 9.36 5.21 -1.23
N HIS A 137 9.23 6.18 -2.13
CA HIS A 137 8.64 5.96 -3.44
C HIS A 137 9.53 5.06 -4.30
N ARG A 138 10.85 5.30 -4.31
CA ARG A 138 11.80 4.47 -5.04
C ARG A 138 11.83 3.03 -4.51
N ALA A 139 11.77 2.87 -3.19
CA ALA A 139 11.67 1.55 -2.55
C ALA A 139 10.36 0.84 -2.88
N GLY A 140 9.24 1.56 -2.89
CA GLY A 140 7.94 1.01 -3.26
C GLY A 140 7.89 0.52 -4.70
N VAL A 141 8.44 1.30 -5.63
CA VAL A 141 8.55 0.88 -7.04
C VAL A 141 9.51 -0.30 -7.18
N GLY A 142 10.72 -0.24 -6.58
CA GLY A 142 11.69 -1.32 -6.65
C GLY A 142 11.15 -2.65 -6.11
N MET A 143 10.37 -2.61 -5.02
CA MET A 143 9.70 -3.80 -4.50
C MET A 143 8.66 -4.35 -5.47
N SER A 144 7.89 -3.48 -6.13
CA SER A 144 6.89 -3.90 -7.13
C SER A 144 7.50 -4.34 -8.45
N GLU A 145 8.75 -4.00 -8.75
CA GLU A 145 9.54 -4.54 -9.87
C GLU A 145 10.09 -5.94 -9.55
N ALA A 146 10.48 -6.15 -8.29
CA ALA A 146 11.11 -7.39 -7.83
C ALA A 146 10.10 -8.50 -7.46
N SER A 147 8.80 -8.16 -7.33
CA SER A 147 7.76 -9.09 -6.88
C SER A 147 6.38 -8.71 -7.40
N ASP A 148 5.40 -9.57 -7.16
CA ASP A 148 3.98 -9.32 -7.43
C ASP A 148 3.28 -8.52 -6.33
N ALA A 149 4.04 -7.92 -5.40
CA ALA A 149 3.50 -7.18 -4.27
C ALA A 149 2.82 -5.87 -4.71
N VAL A 150 1.80 -5.49 -3.97
CA VAL A 150 1.19 -4.16 -4.04
C VAL A 150 1.77 -3.30 -2.92
N VAL A 151 2.31 -2.13 -3.26
CA VAL A 151 2.96 -1.26 -2.29
C VAL A 151 2.22 0.06 -2.17
N VAL A 152 1.79 0.39 -0.96
CA VAL A 152 1.14 1.67 -0.62
C VAL A 152 2.17 2.57 0.04
N ILE A 153 2.27 3.80 -0.46
CA ILE A 153 3.23 4.80 0.01
C ILE A 153 2.47 6.05 0.45
N VAL A 154 2.80 6.57 1.64
CA VAL A 154 2.38 7.90 2.09
C VAL A 154 3.61 8.80 2.13
N SER A 155 3.54 9.95 1.43
CA SER A 155 4.63 10.93 1.42
C SER A 155 4.67 11.73 2.71
N GLU A 156 5.83 11.82 3.35
CA GLU A 156 6.02 12.67 4.52
C GLU A 156 6.10 14.16 4.20
N GLU A 157 6.40 14.51 2.94
CA GLU A 157 6.48 15.90 2.51
C GLU A 157 5.10 16.47 2.16
N THR A 158 4.34 15.71 1.38
CA THR A 158 3.08 16.19 0.80
C THR A 158 1.84 15.57 1.42
N GLY A 159 1.97 14.42 2.10
CA GLY A 159 0.85 13.60 2.54
C GLY A 159 0.20 12.79 1.40
N THR A 160 0.70 12.91 0.17
CA THR A 160 0.14 12.21 -0.98
C THR A 160 0.22 10.70 -0.81
N ILE A 161 -0.91 10.02 -1.05
CA ILE A 161 -0.97 8.56 -1.07
C ILE A 161 -0.73 8.09 -2.51
N SER A 162 0.16 7.12 -2.66
CA SER A 162 0.53 6.51 -3.93
C SER A 162 0.50 4.99 -3.81
N VAL A 163 0.33 4.29 -4.93
CA VAL A 163 0.42 2.82 -5.00
C VAL A 163 1.36 2.42 -6.12
N ALA A 164 2.31 1.55 -5.81
CA ALA A 164 3.19 0.93 -6.78
C ALA A 164 2.75 -0.53 -7.04
N VAL A 165 2.65 -0.90 -8.31
CA VAL A 165 2.30 -2.23 -8.80
C VAL A 165 3.01 -2.46 -10.13
N ASP A 166 3.65 -3.61 -10.32
CA ASP A 166 4.33 -4.00 -11.55
C ASP A 166 5.29 -2.91 -12.08
N GLY A 167 6.07 -2.29 -11.19
CA GLY A 167 7.00 -1.22 -11.52
C GLY A 167 6.35 0.13 -11.84
N MET A 168 5.04 0.22 -11.80
CA MET A 168 4.31 1.46 -12.08
C MET A 168 3.82 2.15 -10.81
N LEU A 169 4.03 3.47 -10.72
CA LEU A 169 3.56 4.31 -9.62
C LEU A 169 2.30 5.09 -9.99
N LYS A 170 1.22 4.85 -9.27
CA LYS A 170 -0.02 5.64 -9.34
C LYS A 170 -0.08 6.58 -8.14
N ARG A 171 -0.15 7.89 -8.42
CA ARG A 171 -0.12 8.95 -7.39
C ARG A 171 -1.50 9.59 -7.18
N HIS A 172 -1.62 10.37 -6.11
CA HIS A 172 -2.81 11.17 -5.76
C HIS A 172 -4.08 10.32 -5.59
N LEU A 173 -3.96 9.25 -4.82
CA LEU A 173 -5.09 8.41 -4.47
C LEU A 173 -5.83 9.01 -3.27
N ALA A 174 -7.16 9.06 -3.35
CA ALA A 174 -8.00 9.40 -2.21
C ALA A 174 -8.32 8.13 -1.42
N PRO A 175 -8.19 8.15 -0.08
CA PRO A 175 -8.64 7.06 0.76
C PRO A 175 -10.17 6.97 0.71
N GLN A 176 -10.69 5.81 0.41
CA GLN A 176 -12.13 5.47 0.44
C GLN A 176 -12.34 4.01 0.81
#